data_aeceeb978547f0a4d7ab7a98ea3bb4d7
#
_entry.id   aeceeb978547f0a4d7ab7a98ea3bb4d7
#
_cell.length_a   1.000
_cell.length_b   1.000
_cell.length_c   1.000
_cell.angle_alpha   90.00
_cell.angle_beta   90.00
_cell.angle_gamma   90.00
#
_symmetry.space_group_name_H-M   'P 1'
#
loop_
_entity.id
_entity.type
_entity.pdbx_description
1 polymer ?
#
loop_
_entity_poly.entity_id
_entity_poly.type
_entity_poly.pdbx_seq_one_letter_code
_entity_poly.pdbx_strand_id
1 'polypeptide(L)'
;MKTAVVILNWNTEGFLKKFLPGLLHSIRNVEGAEVIVADNDSIDGSMTLMKEMFPEVRTIEFDNNCGFTGGYNRAFKEIDSDYFLLINSDIEVPDGWLEPLVAWMDSHPECGACAPKLHSWHDRESFEYAGAAGGHIDRYGYPFCRGRIMSNLEKDHGQYDGMAPEVFWASGACLMVRSPLYERLGGLDSRFFAHMEEIDLCWRMQLEGYSVCVVPQSTVYHVGGGTLPSTSPFKLFLNYRNNLLMLENNLAKTYALRYYRKKWRKNEKNALKAAEKGMKDAERTIRRRRFLDLMSAAVYILTFKISSAKAVFKAHKDYRRLSKKVAAEEIAVFISSHKDSTVRGIYDKWIVFRSMKNKELKCTDLNEKDFQKI
;
A
#
# COMPACT_ATOMS: atom_id res chain seq x y z
N MET A 1 11.91 -11.42 18.26
CA MET A 1 12.28 -10.08 17.72
C MET A 1 11.30 -9.02 18.21
N LYS A 2 11.74 -7.76 18.33
CA LYS A 2 10.86 -6.67 18.78
C LYS A 2 9.90 -6.25 17.66
N THR A 3 8.62 -6.07 18.00
CA THR A 3 7.57 -5.62 17.07
C THR A 3 6.86 -4.40 17.64
N ALA A 4 6.99 -3.26 16.98
CA ALA A 4 6.25 -2.05 17.32
C ALA A 4 4.94 -2.00 16.53
N VAL A 5 3.81 -2.15 17.23
CA VAL A 5 2.46 -2.00 16.69
C VAL A 5 2.04 -0.55 16.84
N VAL A 6 2.06 0.22 15.74
CA VAL A 6 1.91 1.66 15.78
C VAL A 6 0.58 2.09 15.18
N ILE A 7 -0.24 2.74 15.98
CA ILE A 7 -1.47 3.42 15.55
C ILE A 7 -1.11 4.87 15.27
N LEU A 8 -1.32 5.33 14.05
CA LEU A 8 -1.28 6.75 13.73
C LEU A 8 -2.67 7.34 13.97
N ASN A 9 -2.81 8.10 15.04
CA ASN A 9 -4.05 8.73 15.44
C ASN A 9 -4.20 10.14 14.85
N TRP A 10 -5.40 10.45 14.35
CA TRP A 10 -5.82 11.81 14.01
C TRP A 10 -7.33 11.95 14.14
N ASN A 11 -7.78 12.54 15.25
CA ASN A 11 -9.20 12.74 15.56
C ASN A 11 -10.01 11.43 15.52
N THR A 12 -9.51 10.38 16.19
CA THR A 12 -10.16 9.07 16.22
C THR A 12 -10.42 8.56 17.64
N GLU A 13 -10.75 9.45 18.60
CA GLU A 13 -11.04 9.12 19.99
C GLU A 13 -12.00 7.94 20.13
N GLY A 14 -13.13 7.96 19.37
CA GLY A 14 -14.13 6.90 19.42
C GLY A 14 -13.61 5.53 18.99
N PHE A 15 -12.68 5.48 18.03
CA PHE A 15 -12.06 4.24 17.59
C PHE A 15 -11.02 3.75 18.59
N LEU A 16 -10.17 4.64 19.12
CA LEU A 16 -9.23 4.28 20.19
C LEU A 16 -9.96 3.70 21.38
N LYS A 17 -11.01 4.37 21.86
CA LYS A 17 -11.82 3.88 22.98
C LYS A 17 -12.40 2.49 22.73
N LYS A 18 -12.79 2.21 21.49
CA LYS A 18 -13.45 0.96 21.11
C LYS A 18 -12.49 -0.19 20.87
N PHE A 19 -11.40 0.04 20.15
CA PHE A 19 -10.57 -1.04 19.61
C PHE A 19 -9.22 -1.22 20.32
N LEU A 20 -8.68 -0.15 20.95
CA LEU A 20 -7.40 -0.23 21.65
C LEU A 20 -7.39 -1.27 22.80
N PRO A 21 -8.45 -1.42 23.63
CA PRO A 21 -8.46 -2.45 24.66
C PRO A 21 -8.28 -3.89 24.12
N GLY A 22 -8.96 -4.20 23.01
CA GLY A 22 -8.83 -5.50 22.34
C GLY A 22 -7.43 -5.70 21.77
N LEU A 23 -6.86 -4.67 21.15
CA LEU A 23 -5.50 -4.71 20.62
C LEU A 23 -4.47 -4.97 21.74
N LEU A 24 -4.53 -4.24 22.85
CA LEU A 24 -3.65 -4.43 24.01
C LEU A 24 -3.80 -5.84 24.59
N HIS A 25 -5.02 -6.34 24.68
CA HIS A 25 -5.28 -7.71 25.15
C HIS A 25 -4.64 -8.76 24.24
N SER A 26 -4.83 -8.62 22.93
CA SER A 26 -4.41 -9.64 21.93
C SER A 26 -2.90 -9.78 21.80
N ILE A 27 -2.11 -8.72 22.10
CA ILE A 27 -0.64 -8.79 21.96
C ILE A 27 0.11 -9.08 23.26
N ARG A 28 -0.57 -9.12 24.42
CA ARG A 28 0.08 -9.24 25.75
C ARG A 28 0.97 -10.47 25.91
N ASN A 29 0.70 -11.54 25.15
CA ASN A 29 1.45 -12.79 25.19
C ASN A 29 2.45 -12.91 24.03
N VAL A 30 2.55 -11.91 23.17
CA VAL A 30 3.51 -11.88 22.05
C VAL A 30 4.79 -11.23 22.54
N GLU A 31 5.82 -12.05 22.77
CA GLU A 31 7.09 -11.58 23.30
C GLU A 31 7.71 -10.50 22.41
N GLY A 32 8.07 -9.37 23.01
CA GLY A 32 8.69 -8.24 22.32
C GLY A 32 7.71 -7.37 21.52
N ALA A 33 6.39 -7.59 21.63
CA ALA A 33 5.40 -6.72 21.01
C ALA A 33 5.03 -5.54 21.93
N GLU A 34 4.95 -4.32 21.38
CA GLU A 34 4.54 -3.09 22.06
C GLU A 34 3.54 -2.32 21.21
N VAL A 35 2.47 -1.80 21.81
CA VAL A 35 1.56 -0.84 21.16
C VAL A 35 2.03 0.58 21.43
N ILE A 36 2.09 1.38 20.37
CA ILE A 36 2.43 2.79 20.43
C ILE A 36 1.35 3.59 19.69
N VAL A 37 0.89 4.68 20.30
CA VAL A 37 -0.04 5.62 19.65
C VAL A 37 0.71 6.89 19.28
N ALA A 38 0.88 7.12 17.97
CA ALA A 38 1.46 8.35 17.44
C ALA A 38 0.34 9.33 17.08
N ASP A 39 0.25 10.43 17.79
CA ASP A 39 -0.77 11.45 17.56
C ASP A 39 -0.32 12.48 16.54
N ASN A 40 -1.10 12.64 15.48
CA ASN A 40 -0.80 13.49 14.34
C ASN A 40 -1.52 14.85 14.43
N ASP A 41 -1.40 15.51 15.61
CA ASP A 41 -2.03 16.79 15.91
C ASP A 41 -3.57 16.70 15.97
N SER A 42 -4.08 15.81 16.82
CA SER A 42 -5.50 15.66 17.06
C SER A 42 -6.04 16.81 17.92
N ILE A 43 -7.25 17.26 17.61
CA ILE A 43 -7.97 18.33 18.33
C ILE A 43 -9.22 17.80 19.07
N ASP A 44 -9.48 16.49 18.98
CA ASP A 44 -10.54 15.81 19.74
C ASP A 44 -10.03 15.35 21.12
N GLY A 45 -10.81 14.55 21.83
CA GLY A 45 -10.45 14.00 23.15
C GLY A 45 -9.42 12.87 23.14
N SER A 46 -8.82 12.50 21.98
CA SER A 46 -7.93 11.34 21.85
C SER A 46 -6.80 11.32 22.88
N MET A 47 -6.08 12.42 23.06
CA MET A 47 -4.92 12.45 23.97
C MET A 47 -5.33 12.53 25.44
N THR A 48 -6.48 13.12 25.75
CA THR A 48 -7.07 13.06 27.10
C THR A 48 -7.47 11.62 27.43
N LEU A 49 -8.15 10.93 26.49
CA LEU A 49 -8.50 9.51 26.61
C LEU A 49 -7.24 8.63 26.88
N MET A 50 -6.15 8.86 26.13
CA MET A 50 -4.92 8.10 26.32
C MET A 50 -4.34 8.30 27.73
N LYS A 51 -4.27 9.54 28.18
CA LYS A 51 -3.74 9.87 29.53
C LYS A 51 -4.60 9.32 30.68
N GLU A 52 -5.90 9.28 30.51
CA GLU A 52 -6.84 8.86 31.56
C GLU A 52 -7.10 7.35 31.58
N MET A 53 -7.23 6.71 30.41
CA MET A 53 -7.63 5.31 30.32
C MET A 53 -6.50 4.34 29.96
N PHE A 54 -5.42 4.83 29.34
CA PHE A 54 -4.32 4.01 28.83
C PHE A 54 -2.95 4.62 29.15
N PRO A 55 -2.68 5.02 30.43
CA PRO A 55 -1.46 5.71 30.80
C PRO A 55 -0.19 4.86 30.62
N GLU A 56 -0.33 3.54 30.51
CA GLU A 56 0.77 2.60 30.25
C GLU A 56 1.17 2.52 28.78
N VAL A 57 0.31 3.00 27.85
CA VAL A 57 0.60 2.97 26.43
C VAL A 57 1.50 4.12 26.05
N ARG A 58 2.62 3.82 25.43
CA ARG A 58 3.53 4.85 24.92
C ARG A 58 2.83 5.71 23.87
N THR A 59 2.90 7.02 24.04
CA THR A 59 2.40 8.02 23.09
C THR A 59 3.52 8.85 22.50
N ILE A 60 3.40 9.22 21.22
CA ILE A 60 4.28 10.17 20.53
C ILE A 60 3.37 11.27 19.98
N GLU A 61 3.50 12.50 20.49
CA GLU A 61 2.64 13.62 20.11
C GLU A 61 3.36 14.53 19.10
N PHE A 62 2.73 14.82 17.95
CA PHE A 62 3.27 15.75 16.95
C PHE A 62 2.57 17.09 17.03
N ASP A 63 3.28 18.13 16.59
CA ASP A 63 2.87 19.53 16.60
C ASP A 63 2.10 19.97 15.36
N ASN A 64 1.92 19.08 14.37
CA ASN A 64 1.19 19.33 13.14
C ASN A 64 0.83 18.04 12.43
N ASN A 65 -0.30 18.04 11.71
CA ASN A 65 -0.73 16.92 10.88
C ASN A 65 0.11 16.81 9.60
N CYS A 66 1.00 15.83 9.56
CA CYS A 66 1.84 15.52 8.41
C CYS A 66 1.21 14.52 7.41
N GLY A 67 -0.07 14.17 7.58
CA GLY A 67 -0.73 13.10 6.83
C GLY A 67 -0.27 11.72 7.29
N PHE A 68 -0.78 10.69 6.63
CA PHE A 68 -0.45 9.30 6.92
C PHE A 68 1.06 9.02 6.73
N THR A 69 1.60 9.44 5.59
CA THR A 69 3.01 9.19 5.24
C THR A 69 3.99 9.91 6.18
N GLY A 70 3.75 11.18 6.43
CA GLY A 70 4.61 11.98 7.30
C GLY A 70 4.52 11.55 8.76
N GLY A 71 3.32 11.21 9.23
CA GLY A 71 3.07 10.74 10.58
C GLY A 71 3.83 9.45 10.90
N TYR A 72 3.67 8.40 10.07
CA TYR A 72 4.43 7.15 10.26
C TYR A 72 5.94 7.35 10.12
N ASN A 73 6.39 8.13 9.14
CA ASN A 73 7.83 8.40 8.98
C ASN A 73 8.43 9.14 10.20
N ARG A 74 7.66 9.99 10.86
CA ARG A 74 8.10 10.66 12.12
C ARG A 74 8.10 9.68 13.28
N ALA A 75 7.00 8.91 13.45
CA ALA A 75 6.88 7.94 14.54
C ALA A 75 8.01 6.91 14.51
N PHE A 76 8.28 6.32 13.36
CA PHE A 76 9.29 5.26 13.24
C PHE A 76 10.73 5.74 13.47
N LYS A 77 11.03 7.01 13.36
CA LYS A 77 12.34 7.57 13.74
C LYS A 77 12.59 7.57 15.25
N GLU A 78 11.53 7.50 16.05
CA GLU A 78 11.60 7.50 17.51
C GLU A 78 11.49 6.09 18.11
N ILE A 79 11.39 5.06 17.25
CA ILE A 79 11.10 3.68 17.66
C ILE A 79 12.24 2.77 17.20
N ASP A 80 12.86 2.06 18.17
CA ASP A 80 13.85 1.01 17.91
C ASP A 80 13.17 -0.35 17.96
N SER A 81 12.98 -0.98 16.79
CA SER A 81 12.30 -2.26 16.66
C SER A 81 12.75 -3.02 15.40
N ASP A 82 12.65 -4.35 15.42
CA ASP A 82 12.98 -5.19 14.26
C ASP A 82 11.89 -5.12 13.18
N TYR A 83 10.63 -5.01 13.63
CA TYR A 83 9.46 -4.87 12.77
C TYR A 83 8.63 -3.66 13.17
N PHE A 84 8.23 -2.86 12.18
CA PHE A 84 7.18 -1.86 12.31
C PHE A 84 5.87 -2.45 11.78
N LEU A 85 4.82 -2.39 12.57
CA LEU A 85 3.47 -2.73 12.14
C LEU A 85 2.60 -1.48 12.15
N LEU A 86 2.27 -1.02 10.93
CA LEU A 86 1.29 0.04 10.74
C LEU A 86 -0.09 -0.56 10.97
N ILE A 87 -0.91 0.07 11.80
CA ILE A 87 -2.31 -0.35 12.02
C ILE A 87 -3.21 0.87 12.18
N ASN A 88 -4.34 0.85 11.49
CA ASN A 88 -5.34 1.91 11.63
C ASN A 88 -6.07 1.80 12.97
N SER A 89 -6.50 2.94 13.51
CA SER A 89 -7.29 3.02 14.75
C SER A 89 -8.68 2.35 14.66
N ASP A 90 -9.22 2.15 13.46
CA ASP A 90 -10.52 1.54 13.17
C ASP A 90 -10.42 0.04 12.80
N ILE A 91 -9.37 -0.63 13.27
CA ILE A 91 -9.17 -2.08 13.14
C ILE A 91 -9.53 -2.80 14.45
N GLU A 92 -10.38 -3.81 14.33
CA GLU A 92 -10.59 -4.82 15.36
C GLU A 92 -9.72 -6.04 15.07
N VAL A 93 -9.04 -6.54 16.10
CA VAL A 93 -8.17 -7.72 16.00
C VAL A 93 -8.68 -8.85 16.89
N PRO A 94 -8.70 -10.11 16.44
CA PRO A 94 -8.96 -11.27 17.29
C PRO A 94 -7.68 -11.68 18.03
N ASP A 95 -7.79 -12.54 19.03
CA ASP A 95 -6.64 -13.18 19.64
C ASP A 95 -5.89 -14.04 18.62
N GLY A 96 -4.57 -14.08 18.71
CA GLY A 96 -3.73 -14.91 17.84
C GLY A 96 -3.53 -14.35 16.42
N TRP A 97 -3.82 -13.07 16.17
CA TRP A 97 -3.67 -12.47 14.84
C TRP A 97 -2.22 -12.06 14.52
N LEU A 98 -1.45 -11.68 15.54
CA LEU A 98 -0.11 -11.11 15.35
C LEU A 98 0.96 -12.21 15.22
N GLU A 99 0.82 -13.31 15.95
CA GLU A 99 1.79 -14.40 16.00
C GLU A 99 2.09 -15.00 14.62
N PRO A 100 1.11 -15.26 13.72
CA PRO A 100 1.40 -15.77 12.39
C PRO A 100 2.19 -14.77 11.54
N LEU A 101 1.99 -13.46 11.72
CA LEU A 101 2.74 -12.43 11.00
C LEU A 101 4.19 -12.40 11.46
N VAL A 102 4.44 -12.41 12.77
CA VAL A 102 5.79 -12.44 13.34
C VAL A 102 6.51 -13.72 12.90
N ALA A 103 5.87 -14.88 13.07
CA ALA A 103 6.44 -16.18 12.67
C ALA A 103 6.77 -16.23 11.17
N TRP A 104 5.90 -15.65 10.33
CA TRP A 104 6.16 -15.52 8.90
C TRP A 104 7.41 -14.69 8.63
N MET A 105 7.49 -13.50 9.20
CA MET A 105 8.63 -12.61 9.00
C MET A 105 9.94 -13.21 9.53
N ASP A 106 9.89 -13.93 10.66
CA ASP A 106 11.07 -14.59 11.24
C ASP A 106 11.59 -15.73 10.35
N SER A 107 10.68 -16.50 9.73
CA SER A 107 11.04 -17.65 8.90
C SER A 107 11.32 -17.31 7.43
N HIS A 108 10.98 -16.10 6.95
CA HIS A 108 11.15 -15.67 5.57
C HIS A 108 11.95 -14.36 5.47
N PRO A 109 13.27 -14.40 5.58
CA PRO A 109 14.12 -13.20 5.53
C PRO A 109 14.01 -12.43 4.20
N GLU A 110 13.58 -13.08 3.12
CA GLU A 110 13.29 -12.47 1.82
C GLU A 110 11.96 -11.70 1.77
N CYS A 111 11.09 -11.87 2.79
CA CYS A 111 9.85 -11.12 2.89
C CYS A 111 10.11 -9.75 3.50
N GLY A 112 9.88 -8.68 2.75
CA GLY A 112 10.06 -7.28 3.19
C GLY A 112 8.86 -6.74 3.95
N ALA A 113 7.67 -7.20 3.59
CA ALA A 113 6.42 -6.82 4.24
C ALA A 113 5.39 -7.94 4.18
N CYS A 114 4.57 -8.05 5.24
CA CYS A 114 3.41 -8.92 5.22
C CYS A 114 2.19 -8.28 5.87
N ALA A 115 1.02 -8.80 5.53
CA ALA A 115 -0.26 -8.35 6.08
C ALA A 115 -1.18 -9.54 6.38
N PRO A 116 -2.15 -9.38 7.30
CA PRO A 116 -3.25 -10.32 7.46
C PRO A 116 -4.24 -10.22 6.30
N LYS A 117 -5.21 -11.12 6.24
CA LYS A 117 -6.46 -10.89 5.49
C LYS A 117 -7.25 -9.78 6.18
N LEU A 118 -7.79 -8.86 5.39
CA LEU A 118 -8.66 -7.80 5.89
C LEU A 118 -10.11 -8.11 5.54
N HIS A 119 -10.93 -8.29 6.56
CA HIS A 119 -12.38 -8.45 6.44
C HIS A 119 -13.10 -7.16 6.81
N SER A 120 -14.30 -7.00 6.29
CA SER A 120 -15.17 -5.90 6.68
C SER A 120 -15.63 -6.08 8.14
N TRP A 121 -15.54 -5.03 8.95
CA TRP A 121 -16.08 -5.06 10.30
C TRP A 121 -17.61 -5.13 10.31
N HIS A 122 -18.26 -4.59 9.27
CA HIS A 122 -19.72 -4.56 9.12
C HIS A 122 -20.30 -5.89 8.59
N ASP A 123 -19.51 -6.64 7.82
CA ASP A 123 -19.85 -7.97 7.30
C ASP A 123 -18.59 -8.86 7.36
N ARG A 124 -18.45 -9.57 8.46
CA ARG A 124 -17.23 -10.33 8.80
C ARG A 124 -16.94 -11.50 7.85
N GLU A 125 -17.90 -11.92 7.06
CA GLU A 125 -17.71 -12.94 6.03
C GLU A 125 -17.17 -12.36 4.72
N SER A 126 -17.29 -11.06 4.53
CA SER A 126 -16.83 -10.38 3.32
C SER A 126 -15.43 -9.78 3.51
N PHE A 127 -14.65 -9.82 2.43
CA PHE A 127 -13.40 -9.07 2.38
C PHE A 127 -13.64 -7.57 2.55
N GLU A 128 -12.62 -6.86 3.03
CA GLU A 128 -12.63 -5.41 3.07
C GLU A 128 -12.29 -4.81 1.69
N TYR A 129 -12.77 -3.61 1.43
CA TYR A 129 -12.66 -2.95 0.12
C TYR A 129 -11.20 -2.66 -0.30
N ALA A 130 -10.32 -2.28 0.63
CA ALA A 130 -8.97 -1.80 0.34
C ALA A 130 -7.90 -2.69 0.97
N GLY A 131 -7.65 -3.85 0.39
CA GLY A 131 -6.60 -4.76 0.85
C GLY A 131 -7.01 -6.22 0.78
N ALA A 132 -8.19 -6.58 1.28
CA ALA A 132 -8.75 -7.92 1.20
C ALA A 132 -7.71 -9.03 1.50
N ALA A 133 -7.46 -9.94 0.56
CA ALA A 133 -6.41 -10.97 0.65
C ALA A 133 -5.15 -10.60 -0.16
N GLY A 134 -4.77 -9.31 -0.16
CA GLY A 134 -3.64 -8.76 -0.90
C GLY A 134 -3.99 -8.26 -2.28
N GLY A 135 -3.13 -7.41 -2.81
CA GLY A 135 -3.40 -6.64 -4.01
C GLY A 135 -2.47 -6.90 -5.19
N HIS A 136 -2.98 -6.54 -6.34
CA HIS A 136 -2.31 -6.49 -7.63
C HIS A 136 -2.49 -5.11 -8.26
N ILE A 137 -1.75 -4.81 -9.31
CA ILE A 137 -2.01 -3.67 -10.19
C ILE A 137 -2.11 -4.14 -11.63
N ASP A 138 -2.85 -3.39 -12.44
CA ASP A 138 -2.82 -3.62 -13.88
C ASP A 138 -1.70 -2.83 -14.57
N ARG A 139 -1.51 -3.06 -15.87
CA ARG A 139 -0.49 -2.39 -16.68
C ARG A 139 -0.57 -0.86 -16.74
N TYR A 140 -1.68 -0.28 -16.30
CA TYR A 140 -1.90 1.18 -16.20
C TYR A 140 -1.89 1.68 -14.77
N GLY A 141 -1.57 0.80 -13.79
CA GLY A 141 -1.48 1.15 -12.38
C GLY A 141 -2.84 1.20 -11.66
N TYR A 142 -3.89 0.59 -12.18
CA TYR A 142 -5.15 0.44 -11.45
C TYR A 142 -5.02 -0.68 -10.42
N PRO A 143 -5.14 -0.39 -9.10
CA PRO A 143 -5.06 -1.41 -8.07
C PRO A 143 -6.37 -2.21 -8.00
N PHE A 144 -6.23 -3.51 -7.74
CA PHE A 144 -7.31 -4.43 -7.42
C PHE A 144 -6.81 -5.51 -6.45
N CYS A 145 -7.69 -6.26 -5.82
CA CYS A 145 -7.33 -7.20 -4.77
C CYS A 145 -7.85 -8.62 -5.05
N ARG A 146 -7.20 -9.60 -4.46
CA ARG A 146 -7.80 -10.91 -4.18
C ARG A 146 -8.96 -10.67 -3.22
N GLY A 147 -10.19 -10.94 -3.66
CA GLY A 147 -11.42 -10.63 -2.92
C GLY A 147 -12.13 -9.35 -3.37
N ARG A 148 -11.51 -8.53 -4.27
CA ARG A 148 -12.19 -7.34 -4.81
C ARG A 148 -11.65 -6.90 -6.16
N ILE A 149 -12.53 -6.84 -7.17
CA ILE A 149 -12.26 -6.17 -8.44
C ILE A 149 -13.29 -5.06 -8.66
N MET A 150 -12.84 -3.82 -8.70
CA MET A 150 -13.69 -2.62 -8.77
C MET A 150 -14.74 -2.59 -7.66
N SER A 151 -16.03 -2.66 -8.00
CA SER A 151 -17.14 -2.69 -7.05
C SER A 151 -17.55 -4.11 -6.64
N ASN A 152 -17.02 -5.14 -7.30
CA ASN A 152 -17.32 -6.53 -6.95
C ASN A 152 -16.48 -6.96 -5.75
N LEU A 153 -17.14 -7.09 -4.61
CA LEU A 153 -16.56 -7.53 -3.34
C LEU A 153 -17.00 -8.97 -3.07
N GLU A 154 -16.05 -9.82 -2.68
CA GLU A 154 -16.28 -11.23 -2.47
C GLU A 154 -16.43 -11.55 -0.97
N LYS A 155 -17.18 -12.61 -0.66
CA LYS A 155 -17.10 -13.30 0.63
C LYS A 155 -15.86 -14.17 0.68
N ASP A 156 -15.27 -14.31 1.87
CA ASP A 156 -14.16 -15.22 2.09
C ASP A 156 -14.67 -16.63 2.39
N HIS A 157 -14.35 -17.55 1.52
CA HIS A 157 -14.61 -18.99 1.66
C HIS A 157 -13.29 -19.79 1.67
N GLY A 158 -12.17 -19.13 1.95
CA GLY A 158 -10.83 -19.73 1.87
C GLY A 158 -10.29 -19.86 0.46
N GLN A 159 -10.92 -19.23 -0.54
CA GLN A 159 -10.55 -19.34 -1.97
C GLN A 159 -9.15 -18.84 -2.29
N TYR A 160 -8.54 -18.05 -1.41
CA TYR A 160 -7.18 -17.50 -1.56
C TYR A 160 -6.15 -18.14 -0.63
N ASP A 161 -6.56 -19.01 0.32
CA ASP A 161 -5.68 -19.56 1.37
C ASP A 161 -4.64 -20.54 0.81
N GLY A 162 -4.97 -21.25 -0.26
CA GLY A 162 -4.06 -22.15 -0.98
C GLY A 162 -3.21 -21.50 -2.07
N MET A 163 -3.36 -20.21 -2.33
CA MET A 163 -2.58 -19.49 -3.33
C MET A 163 -1.20 -19.11 -2.80
N ALA A 164 -0.25 -18.84 -3.72
CA ALA A 164 1.04 -18.30 -3.34
C ALA A 164 0.85 -17.03 -2.48
N PRO A 165 1.56 -16.91 -1.34
CA PRO A 165 1.37 -15.79 -0.41
C PRO A 165 1.81 -14.46 -1.00
N GLU A 166 2.70 -14.47 -2.01
CA GLU A 166 3.22 -13.25 -2.60
C GLU A 166 2.14 -12.50 -3.39
N VAL A 167 2.11 -11.20 -3.15
CA VAL A 167 1.22 -10.24 -3.79
C VAL A 167 2.02 -9.04 -4.31
N PHE A 168 1.40 -8.17 -5.10
CA PHE A 168 2.07 -6.94 -5.52
C PHE A 168 2.12 -5.92 -4.39
N TRP A 169 1.04 -5.79 -3.63
CA TRP A 169 0.95 -4.88 -2.49
C TRP A 169 0.06 -5.45 -1.39
N ALA A 170 0.29 -5.00 -0.17
CA ALA A 170 -0.52 -5.28 1.01
C ALA A 170 -1.01 -3.97 1.61
N SER A 171 -2.14 -4.00 2.32
CA SER A 171 -2.84 -2.79 2.77
C SER A 171 -2.11 -2.08 3.91
N GLY A 172 -1.97 -0.76 3.80
CA GLY A 172 -1.47 0.08 4.88
C GLY A 172 -2.37 0.15 6.11
N ALA A 173 -3.61 -0.37 6.02
CA ALA A 173 -4.50 -0.45 7.17
C ALA A 173 -3.98 -1.41 8.25
N CYS A 174 -3.26 -2.49 7.85
CA CYS A 174 -2.53 -3.38 8.74
C CYS A 174 -1.35 -3.99 7.98
N LEU A 175 -0.15 -3.43 8.15
CA LEU A 175 1.04 -3.78 7.38
C LEU A 175 2.27 -3.92 8.28
N MET A 176 2.81 -5.13 8.38
CA MET A 176 4.10 -5.37 9.03
C MET A 176 5.24 -5.23 8.03
N VAL A 177 6.28 -4.49 8.39
CA VAL A 177 7.46 -4.25 7.55
C VAL A 177 8.74 -4.46 8.34
N ARG A 178 9.83 -4.89 7.68
CA ARG A 178 11.17 -4.91 8.29
C ARG A 178 11.68 -3.49 8.48
N SER A 179 11.99 -3.10 9.71
CA SER A 179 12.45 -1.75 10.02
C SER A 179 13.70 -1.34 9.26
N PRO A 180 14.77 -2.16 9.17
CA PRO A 180 15.96 -1.79 8.40
C PRO A 180 15.68 -1.61 6.90
N LEU A 181 14.73 -2.35 6.34
CA LEU A 181 14.33 -2.19 4.94
C LEU A 181 13.51 -0.92 4.74
N TYR A 182 12.55 -0.66 5.64
CA TYR A 182 11.75 0.57 5.62
C TYR A 182 12.64 1.82 5.64
N GLU A 183 13.60 1.86 6.56
CA GLU A 183 14.54 2.96 6.71
C GLU A 183 15.44 3.13 5.49
N ARG A 184 16.02 2.04 4.98
CA ARG A 184 16.86 2.04 3.76
C ARG A 184 16.11 2.56 2.54
N LEU A 185 14.82 2.27 2.44
CA LEU A 185 13.95 2.79 1.38
C LEU A 185 13.53 4.25 1.59
N GLY A 186 13.88 4.88 2.72
CA GLY A 186 13.47 6.23 3.09
C GLY A 186 12.01 6.32 3.55
N GLY A 187 11.41 5.20 3.97
CA GLY A 187 10.05 5.12 4.45
C GLY A 187 8.98 5.30 3.37
N LEU A 188 7.83 5.83 3.76
CA LEU A 188 6.74 6.23 2.86
C LEU A 188 7.10 7.55 2.16
N ASP A 189 6.80 7.68 0.88
CA ASP A 189 7.07 8.94 0.14
C ASP A 189 6.14 10.05 0.62
N SER A 190 6.68 11.04 1.30
CA SER A 190 5.94 12.14 1.92
C SER A 190 5.11 12.99 0.95
N ARG A 191 5.38 12.92 -0.35
CA ARG A 191 4.58 13.60 -1.39
C ARG A 191 3.15 13.07 -1.46
N PHE A 192 2.91 11.83 -0.98
CA PHE A 192 1.59 11.18 -1.07
C PHE A 192 0.59 11.76 -0.07
N PHE A 193 0.99 12.15 1.10
CA PHE A 193 0.14 12.55 2.22
C PHE A 193 -0.70 11.37 2.76
N ALA A 194 -1.55 10.75 1.93
CA ALA A 194 -2.32 9.54 2.20
C ALA A 194 -2.80 8.90 0.89
N HIS A 195 -3.04 7.60 0.88
CA HIS A 195 -3.44 6.73 -0.23
C HIS A 195 -2.37 6.47 -1.29
N MET A 196 -2.19 5.22 -1.66
CA MET A 196 -1.22 4.67 -2.61
C MET A 196 0.24 4.61 -2.09
N GLU A 197 0.55 5.16 -0.92
CA GLU A 197 1.90 5.14 -0.34
C GLU A 197 2.36 3.74 0.02
N GLU A 198 1.44 2.90 0.50
CA GLU A 198 1.70 1.50 0.80
C GLU A 198 1.98 0.69 -0.47
N ILE A 199 1.26 0.97 -1.55
CA ILE A 199 1.46 0.33 -2.85
C ILE A 199 2.83 0.73 -3.42
N ASP A 200 3.19 2.01 -3.32
CA ASP A 200 4.50 2.52 -3.71
C ASP A 200 5.62 1.87 -2.89
N LEU A 201 5.47 1.78 -1.57
CA LEU A 201 6.45 1.13 -0.69
C LEU A 201 6.64 -0.34 -1.05
N CYS A 202 5.55 -1.09 -1.21
CA CYS A 202 5.57 -2.50 -1.61
C CYS A 202 6.27 -2.70 -2.96
N TRP A 203 6.03 -1.80 -3.91
CA TRP A 203 6.71 -1.85 -5.22
C TRP A 203 8.21 -1.61 -5.07
N ARG A 204 8.61 -0.61 -4.29
CA ARG A 204 10.03 -0.34 -4.01
C ARG A 204 10.72 -1.53 -3.30
N MET A 205 10.03 -2.21 -2.36
CA MET A 205 10.54 -3.44 -1.73
C MET A 205 10.80 -4.54 -2.75
N GLN A 206 9.88 -4.76 -3.69
CA GLN A 206 10.07 -5.75 -4.75
C GLN A 206 11.22 -5.39 -5.70
N LEU A 207 11.40 -4.11 -6.00
CA LEU A 207 12.55 -3.62 -6.79
C LEU A 207 13.88 -3.86 -6.07
N GLU A 208 13.90 -3.85 -4.74
CA GLU A 208 15.06 -4.22 -3.91
C GLU A 208 15.25 -5.75 -3.78
N GLY A 209 14.35 -6.55 -4.33
CA GLY A 209 14.44 -8.02 -4.32
C GLY A 209 13.67 -8.71 -3.20
N TYR A 210 12.91 -7.96 -2.39
CA TYR A 210 12.07 -8.52 -1.34
C TYR A 210 10.69 -8.88 -1.85
N SER A 211 10.06 -9.89 -1.23
CA SER A 211 8.66 -10.22 -1.45
C SER A 211 7.73 -9.41 -0.56
N VAL A 212 6.47 -9.29 -0.97
CA VAL A 212 5.36 -8.79 -0.17
C VAL A 212 4.32 -9.89 -0.09
N CYS A 213 3.83 -10.19 1.11
CA CYS A 213 3.01 -11.38 1.34
C CYS A 213 1.70 -11.04 2.06
N VAL A 214 0.70 -11.89 1.88
CA VAL A 214 -0.45 -11.99 2.78
C VAL A 214 -0.37 -13.31 3.51
N VAL A 215 -0.54 -13.29 4.83
CA VAL A 215 -0.50 -14.46 5.71
C VAL A 215 -1.94 -14.85 6.03
N PRO A 216 -2.50 -15.87 5.36
CA PRO A 216 -3.93 -16.18 5.47
C PRO A 216 -4.36 -16.74 6.83
N GLN A 217 -3.40 -17.15 7.66
CA GLN A 217 -3.64 -17.59 9.04
C GLN A 217 -3.95 -16.43 10.00
N SER A 218 -3.72 -15.20 9.54
CA SER A 218 -4.04 -13.97 10.27
C SER A 218 -5.19 -13.24 9.57
N THR A 219 -6.18 -12.81 10.34
CA THR A 219 -7.33 -12.03 9.85
C THR A 219 -7.64 -10.91 10.83
N VAL A 220 -7.93 -9.72 10.31
CA VAL A 220 -8.38 -8.56 11.08
C VAL A 220 -9.62 -7.94 10.45
N TYR A 221 -10.38 -7.15 11.22
CA TYR A 221 -11.64 -6.56 10.79
C TYR A 221 -11.53 -5.04 10.73
N HIS A 222 -11.74 -4.46 9.58
CA HIS A 222 -11.59 -3.03 9.32
C HIS A 222 -12.95 -2.35 9.14
N VAL A 223 -13.20 -1.27 9.88
CA VAL A 223 -14.45 -0.49 9.74
C VAL A 223 -14.48 0.20 8.39
N GLY A 224 -13.35 0.78 8.00
CA GLY A 224 -13.17 1.44 6.71
C GLY A 224 -13.90 2.78 6.57
N GLY A 225 -13.26 3.74 5.91
CA GLY A 225 -13.87 5.05 5.64
C GLY A 225 -14.00 5.99 6.83
N GLY A 226 -13.47 5.63 7.99
CA GLY A 226 -13.57 6.40 9.23
C GLY A 226 -12.99 7.82 9.15
N THR A 227 -11.88 7.99 8.42
CA THR A 227 -11.20 9.29 8.34
C THR A 227 -11.59 10.08 7.08
N LEU A 228 -11.72 9.41 5.92
CA LEU A 228 -12.05 10.06 4.64
C LEU A 228 -13.18 9.29 3.92
N PRO A 229 -14.39 9.85 3.84
CA PRO A 229 -15.50 9.23 3.12
C PRO A 229 -15.17 8.88 1.67
N SER A 230 -15.68 7.76 1.17
CA SER A 230 -15.42 7.28 -0.21
C SER A 230 -15.83 8.27 -1.30
N THR A 231 -16.81 9.13 -1.01
CA THR A 231 -17.33 10.17 -1.91
C THR A 231 -16.55 11.48 -1.86
N SER A 232 -15.55 11.60 -0.99
CA SER A 232 -14.77 12.84 -0.81
C SER A 232 -14.01 13.22 -2.08
N PRO A 233 -14.19 14.44 -2.63
CA PRO A 233 -13.38 14.96 -3.73
C PRO A 233 -11.89 15.04 -3.38
N PHE A 234 -11.54 15.21 -2.11
CA PHE A 234 -10.16 15.23 -1.64
C PHE A 234 -9.54 13.82 -1.72
N LYS A 235 -10.25 12.78 -1.29
CA LYS A 235 -9.81 11.38 -1.46
C LYS A 235 -9.61 11.05 -2.94
N LEU A 236 -10.53 11.50 -3.79
CA LEU A 236 -10.42 11.29 -5.24
C LEU A 236 -9.18 12.01 -5.81
N PHE A 237 -8.95 13.27 -5.41
CA PHE A 237 -7.77 14.04 -5.77
C PHE A 237 -6.47 13.30 -5.39
N LEU A 238 -6.38 12.80 -4.15
CA LEU A 238 -5.21 12.05 -3.69
C LEU A 238 -4.99 10.79 -4.54
N ASN A 239 -6.04 10.00 -4.77
CA ASN A 239 -5.94 8.76 -5.56
C ASN A 239 -5.41 9.01 -6.98
N TYR A 240 -5.91 10.01 -7.70
CA TYR A 240 -5.44 10.33 -9.05
C TYR A 240 -4.00 10.87 -9.06
N ARG A 241 -3.66 11.78 -8.13
CA ARG A 241 -2.33 12.36 -8.02
C ARG A 241 -1.28 11.31 -7.64
N ASN A 242 -1.58 10.57 -6.59
CA ASN A 242 -0.65 9.62 -5.99
C ASN A 242 -0.42 8.41 -6.90
N ASN A 243 -1.43 7.97 -7.65
CA ASN A 243 -1.24 6.94 -8.64
C ASN A 243 -0.20 7.35 -9.70
N LEU A 244 -0.22 8.60 -10.17
CA LEU A 244 0.79 9.09 -11.11
C LEU A 244 2.18 9.18 -10.47
N LEU A 245 2.29 9.59 -9.20
CA LEU A 245 3.56 9.61 -8.45
C LEU A 245 4.11 8.20 -8.25
N MET A 246 3.26 7.22 -7.88
CA MET A 246 3.64 5.82 -7.74
C MET A 246 4.18 5.24 -9.06
N LEU A 247 3.52 5.52 -10.18
CA LEU A 247 3.98 5.10 -11.50
C LEU A 247 5.33 5.76 -11.87
N GLU A 248 5.50 7.03 -11.56
CA GLU A 248 6.76 7.77 -11.78
C GLU A 248 7.91 7.16 -10.98
N ASN A 249 7.69 6.85 -9.71
CA ASN A 249 8.72 6.30 -8.84
C ASN A 249 9.27 4.95 -9.33
N ASN A 250 8.43 4.12 -9.95
CA ASN A 250 8.69 2.69 -10.04
C ASN A 250 8.76 2.13 -11.47
N LEU A 251 7.96 2.66 -12.42
CA LEU A 251 7.83 2.05 -13.76
C LEU A 251 9.14 2.01 -14.54
N ALA A 252 9.92 3.09 -14.50
CA ALA A 252 11.15 3.17 -15.28
C ALA A 252 12.15 2.09 -14.86
N LYS A 253 12.34 1.89 -13.55
CA LYS A 253 13.18 0.83 -12.99
C LYS A 253 12.64 -0.56 -13.36
N THR A 254 11.33 -0.78 -13.22
CA THR A 254 10.66 -2.04 -13.55
C THR A 254 10.86 -2.43 -15.01
N TYR A 255 10.61 -1.50 -15.95
CA TYR A 255 10.80 -1.77 -17.37
C TYR A 255 12.28 -1.92 -17.75
N ALA A 256 13.16 -1.14 -17.13
CA ALA A 256 14.60 -1.26 -17.35
C ALA A 256 15.13 -2.63 -16.91
N LEU A 257 14.74 -3.14 -15.73
CA LEU A 257 15.05 -4.50 -15.27
C LEU A 257 14.57 -5.56 -16.26
N ARG A 258 13.33 -5.45 -16.76
CA ARG A 258 12.78 -6.36 -17.76
C ARG A 258 13.63 -6.40 -19.03
N TYR A 259 14.05 -5.22 -19.55
CA TYR A 259 14.88 -5.14 -20.75
C TYR A 259 16.30 -5.68 -20.49
N TYR A 260 16.89 -5.30 -19.37
CA TYR A 260 18.22 -5.72 -18.99
C TYR A 260 18.33 -7.25 -18.92
N ARG A 261 17.37 -7.90 -18.25
CA ARG A 261 17.33 -9.36 -18.15
C ARG A 261 17.10 -10.07 -19.46
N LYS A 262 16.14 -9.62 -20.27
CA LYS A 262 15.78 -10.31 -21.50
C LYS A 262 16.87 -10.24 -22.57
N LYS A 263 17.60 -9.12 -22.64
CA LYS A 263 18.43 -8.85 -23.80
C LYS A 263 19.89 -8.54 -23.48
N TRP A 264 20.19 -8.02 -22.29
CA TRP A 264 21.47 -7.38 -22.03
C TRP A 264 22.21 -7.83 -20.77
N ARG A 265 21.71 -8.86 -20.07
CA ARG A 265 22.27 -9.37 -18.79
C ARG A 265 23.77 -9.71 -18.84
N LYS A 266 24.31 -10.01 -20.02
CA LYS A 266 25.73 -10.41 -20.24
C LYS A 266 26.69 -9.23 -20.36
N ASN A 267 26.21 -7.98 -20.44
CA ASN A 267 27.06 -6.83 -20.65
C ASN A 267 26.55 -5.60 -19.88
N GLU A 268 27.27 -5.21 -18.83
CA GLU A 268 26.94 -4.06 -17.98
C GLU A 268 26.88 -2.73 -18.75
N LYS A 269 27.65 -2.58 -19.83
CA LYS A 269 27.57 -1.40 -20.71
C LYS A 269 26.21 -1.20 -21.34
N ASN A 270 25.32 -2.19 -21.27
CA ASN A 270 23.94 -2.10 -21.79
C ASN A 270 22.92 -1.68 -20.72
N ALA A 271 23.31 -1.48 -19.46
CA ALA A 271 22.40 -1.03 -18.41
C ALA A 271 21.82 0.36 -18.74
N LEU A 272 22.64 1.28 -19.25
CA LEU A 272 22.18 2.60 -19.66
C LEU A 272 21.13 2.54 -20.79
N LYS A 273 21.36 1.69 -21.81
CA LYS A 273 20.38 1.49 -22.89
C LYS A 273 19.06 0.90 -22.38
N ALA A 274 19.14 0.01 -21.37
CA ALA A 274 17.95 -0.55 -20.73
C ALA A 274 17.20 0.51 -19.93
N ALA A 275 17.92 1.37 -19.21
CA ALA A 275 17.39 2.48 -18.46
C ALA A 275 16.66 3.50 -19.35
N GLU A 276 17.32 3.98 -20.42
CA GLU A 276 16.73 4.90 -21.40
C GLU A 276 15.44 4.34 -22.01
N LYS A 277 15.46 3.06 -22.38
CA LYS A 277 14.28 2.37 -22.93
C LYS A 277 13.18 2.23 -21.88
N GLY A 278 13.53 1.86 -20.66
CA GLY A 278 12.60 1.75 -19.53
C GLY A 278 11.92 3.08 -19.25
N MET A 279 12.67 4.17 -19.21
CA MET A 279 12.13 5.53 -19.03
C MET A 279 11.15 5.91 -20.15
N LYS A 280 11.52 5.70 -21.41
CA LYS A 280 10.64 6.00 -22.55
C LYS A 280 9.32 5.24 -22.50
N ASP A 281 9.33 3.98 -22.09
CA ASP A 281 8.12 3.18 -21.99
C ASP A 281 7.30 3.52 -20.73
N ALA A 282 7.97 3.90 -19.62
CA ALA A 282 7.31 4.45 -18.43
C ALA A 282 6.58 5.76 -18.74
N GLU A 283 7.21 6.70 -19.40
CA GLU A 283 6.58 7.96 -19.85
C GLU A 283 5.38 7.70 -20.76
N ARG A 284 5.48 6.72 -21.66
CA ARG A 284 4.37 6.34 -22.54
C ARG A 284 3.20 5.79 -21.72
N THR A 285 3.47 4.96 -20.74
CA THR A 285 2.45 4.38 -19.84
C THR A 285 1.79 5.48 -18.99
N ILE A 286 2.57 6.39 -18.39
CA ILE A 286 2.05 7.52 -17.62
C ILE A 286 1.20 8.45 -18.49
N ARG A 287 1.61 8.71 -19.75
CA ARG A 287 0.79 9.51 -20.68
C ARG A 287 -0.55 8.83 -21.00
N ARG A 288 -0.56 7.51 -21.21
CA ARG A 288 -1.79 6.73 -21.41
C ARG A 288 -2.67 6.77 -20.16
N ARG A 289 -2.09 6.58 -18.98
CA ARG A 289 -2.84 6.68 -17.73
C ARG A 289 -3.47 8.06 -17.56
N ARG A 290 -2.74 9.13 -17.80
CA ARG A 290 -3.28 10.50 -17.74
C ARG A 290 -4.41 10.72 -18.75
N PHE A 291 -4.34 10.13 -19.92
CA PHE A 291 -5.45 10.15 -20.89
C PHE A 291 -6.69 9.45 -20.33
N LEU A 292 -6.56 8.26 -19.75
CA LEU A 292 -7.66 7.53 -19.10
C LEU A 292 -8.27 8.32 -17.93
N ASP A 293 -7.44 9.01 -17.15
CA ASP A 293 -7.91 9.88 -16.08
C ASP A 293 -8.74 11.06 -16.62
N LEU A 294 -8.33 11.66 -17.75
CA LEU A 294 -9.10 12.72 -18.41
C LEU A 294 -10.42 12.21 -18.99
N MET A 295 -10.45 10.98 -19.49
CA MET A 295 -11.72 10.32 -19.86
C MET A 295 -12.65 10.18 -18.63
N SER A 296 -12.12 9.79 -17.49
CA SER A 296 -12.90 9.74 -16.24
C SER A 296 -13.43 11.13 -15.86
N ALA A 297 -12.61 12.18 -16.01
CA ALA A 297 -13.06 13.57 -15.76
C ALA A 297 -14.20 13.98 -16.73
N ALA A 298 -14.15 13.58 -18.00
CA ALA A 298 -15.22 13.82 -18.96
C ALA A 298 -16.52 13.11 -18.53
N VAL A 299 -16.45 11.85 -18.09
CA VAL A 299 -17.60 11.12 -17.54
C VAL A 299 -18.16 11.85 -16.31
N TYR A 300 -17.32 12.34 -15.40
CA TYR A 300 -17.80 13.13 -14.25
C TYR A 300 -18.52 14.42 -14.69
N ILE A 301 -18.03 15.12 -15.72
CA ILE A 301 -18.73 16.30 -16.26
C ILE A 301 -20.10 15.91 -16.85
N LEU A 302 -20.15 14.87 -17.68
CA LEU A 302 -21.38 14.39 -18.31
C LEU A 302 -22.41 13.87 -17.29
N THR A 303 -21.95 13.43 -16.10
CA THR A 303 -22.82 12.96 -15.00
C THR A 303 -23.03 14.03 -13.91
N PHE A 304 -22.73 15.31 -14.22
CA PHE A 304 -22.88 16.47 -13.32
C PHE A 304 -22.10 16.36 -12.00
N LYS A 305 -21.06 15.52 -11.91
CA LYS A 305 -20.17 15.40 -10.76
C LYS A 305 -18.99 16.37 -10.90
N ILE A 306 -19.28 17.65 -10.95
CA ILE A 306 -18.28 18.70 -11.27
C ILE A 306 -17.13 18.77 -10.25
N SER A 307 -17.40 18.54 -8.96
CA SER A 307 -16.36 18.49 -7.91
C SER A 307 -15.36 17.36 -8.16
N SER A 308 -15.82 16.18 -8.61
CA SER A 308 -14.98 15.04 -8.99
C SER A 308 -14.11 15.34 -10.21
N ALA A 309 -14.68 15.98 -11.24
CA ALA A 309 -13.91 16.42 -12.39
C ALA A 309 -12.80 17.42 -12.00
N LYS A 310 -13.13 18.43 -11.18
CA LYS A 310 -12.16 19.40 -10.63
C LYS A 310 -11.04 18.71 -9.86
N ALA A 311 -11.36 17.66 -9.08
CA ALA A 311 -10.39 16.89 -8.33
C ALA A 311 -9.36 16.21 -9.27
N VAL A 312 -9.79 15.64 -10.39
CA VAL A 312 -8.89 15.02 -11.39
C VAL A 312 -7.95 16.07 -12.01
N PHE A 313 -8.48 17.22 -12.43
CA PHE A 313 -7.65 18.30 -13.01
C PHE A 313 -6.63 18.85 -12.00
N LYS A 314 -7.07 19.04 -10.73
CA LYS A 314 -6.18 19.47 -9.64
C LYS A 314 -5.09 18.41 -9.38
N ALA A 315 -5.43 17.13 -9.41
CA ALA A 315 -4.48 16.02 -9.26
C ALA A 315 -3.38 16.06 -10.32
N HIS A 316 -3.75 16.24 -11.60
CA HIS A 316 -2.77 16.35 -12.70
C HIS A 316 -1.90 17.60 -12.62
N LYS A 317 -2.46 18.73 -12.12
CA LYS A 317 -1.69 19.96 -11.90
C LYS A 317 -0.67 19.75 -10.78
N ASP A 318 -1.09 19.18 -9.67
CA ASP A 318 -0.25 18.96 -8.49
C ASP A 318 0.82 17.89 -8.76
N TYR A 319 0.47 16.79 -9.46
CA TYR A 319 1.44 15.81 -9.93
C TYR A 319 2.59 16.48 -10.69
N ARG A 320 2.30 17.38 -11.65
CA ARG A 320 3.35 18.10 -12.41
C ARG A 320 4.26 18.96 -11.54
N ARG A 321 3.72 19.51 -10.44
CA ARG A 321 4.48 20.29 -9.46
C ARG A 321 5.40 19.41 -8.62
N LEU A 322 4.94 18.21 -8.25
CA LEU A 322 5.63 17.28 -7.36
C LEU A 322 6.52 16.28 -8.10
N SER A 323 6.35 16.15 -9.41
CA SER A 323 7.10 15.22 -10.26
C SER A 323 8.60 15.48 -10.17
N LYS A 324 9.36 14.40 -10.04
CA LYS A 324 10.83 14.39 -9.98
C LYS A 324 11.38 13.68 -11.22
N LYS A 325 12.36 14.29 -11.85
CA LYS A 325 13.11 13.62 -12.93
C LYS A 325 14.23 12.78 -12.32
N VAL A 326 14.28 11.51 -12.70
CA VAL A 326 15.39 10.61 -12.38
C VAL A 326 16.27 10.46 -13.62
N ALA A 327 17.58 10.50 -13.46
CA ALA A 327 18.50 10.35 -14.59
C ALA A 327 18.59 8.89 -15.04
N ALA A 328 18.87 8.67 -16.34
CA ALA A 328 19.03 7.30 -16.88
C ALA A 328 20.20 6.57 -16.22
N GLU A 329 21.24 7.29 -15.87
CA GLU A 329 22.45 6.80 -15.19
C GLU A 329 22.10 6.23 -13.80
N GLU A 330 21.24 6.90 -13.02
CA GLU A 330 20.79 6.42 -11.71
C GLU A 330 20.02 5.10 -11.85
N ILE A 331 19.14 5.03 -12.84
CA ILE A 331 18.39 3.80 -13.14
C ILE A 331 19.34 2.69 -13.61
N ALA A 332 20.35 3.02 -14.41
CA ALA A 332 21.33 2.05 -14.89
C ALA A 332 22.17 1.45 -13.74
N VAL A 333 22.60 2.30 -12.80
CA VAL A 333 23.30 1.85 -11.58
C VAL A 333 22.36 0.94 -10.77
N PHE A 334 21.12 1.37 -10.54
CA PHE A 334 20.14 0.60 -9.79
C PHE A 334 19.94 -0.82 -10.39
N ILE A 335 19.64 -0.93 -11.69
CA ILE A 335 19.35 -2.23 -12.32
C ILE A 335 20.57 -3.14 -12.41
N SER A 336 21.79 -2.58 -12.40
CA SER A 336 23.01 -3.38 -12.37
C SER A 336 23.22 -4.07 -11.03
N SER A 337 22.92 -3.37 -9.92
CA SER A 337 23.00 -3.92 -8.56
C SER A 337 21.82 -4.83 -8.20
N HIS A 338 20.64 -4.61 -8.81
CA HIS A 338 19.38 -5.34 -8.51
C HIS A 338 18.94 -6.26 -9.67
N LYS A 339 19.89 -6.76 -10.45
CA LYS A 339 19.63 -7.59 -11.65
C LYS A 339 18.79 -8.85 -11.39
N ASP A 340 18.77 -9.35 -10.17
CA ASP A 340 18.05 -10.56 -9.77
C ASP A 340 16.71 -10.25 -9.05
N SER A 341 16.40 -8.98 -8.77
CA SER A 341 15.15 -8.55 -8.16
C SER A 341 13.95 -8.86 -9.06
N THR A 342 12.86 -9.32 -8.51
CA THR A 342 11.68 -9.72 -9.28
C THR A 342 10.45 -8.93 -8.83
N VAL A 343 9.82 -8.23 -9.76
CA VAL A 343 8.51 -7.59 -9.54
C VAL A 343 7.41 -8.53 -10.03
N ARG A 344 6.49 -8.88 -9.15
CA ARG A 344 5.38 -9.81 -9.39
C ARG A 344 4.03 -9.11 -9.21
N GLY A 345 2.97 -9.70 -9.77
CA GLY A 345 1.61 -9.25 -9.53
C GLY A 345 1.15 -8.06 -10.37
N ILE A 346 1.90 -7.72 -11.45
CA ILE A 346 1.44 -6.76 -12.47
C ILE A 346 0.61 -7.51 -13.52
N TYR A 347 -0.66 -7.18 -13.62
CA TYR A 347 -1.58 -7.75 -14.60
C TYR A 347 -1.43 -7.05 -15.95
N ASP A 348 -1.15 -7.80 -17.02
CA ASP A 348 -0.78 -7.25 -18.34
C ASP A 348 -1.99 -6.78 -19.18
N LYS A 349 -3.20 -6.87 -18.65
CA LYS A 349 -4.41 -6.39 -19.31
C LYS A 349 -5.01 -5.22 -18.54
N TRP A 350 -6.00 -4.54 -19.10
CA TRP A 350 -6.70 -3.44 -18.46
C TRP A 350 -7.87 -3.98 -17.62
N ILE A 351 -7.70 -3.97 -16.28
CA ILE A 351 -8.67 -4.56 -15.35
C ILE A 351 -10.03 -3.85 -15.39
N VAL A 352 -10.03 -2.52 -15.53
CA VAL A 352 -11.26 -1.72 -15.64
C VAL A 352 -12.10 -2.16 -16.83
N PHE A 353 -11.48 -2.35 -18.00
CA PHE A 353 -12.21 -2.81 -19.20
C PHE A 353 -12.75 -4.23 -19.05
N ARG A 354 -12.00 -5.11 -18.37
CA ARG A 354 -12.47 -6.46 -18.08
C ARG A 354 -13.67 -6.46 -17.14
N SER A 355 -13.62 -5.66 -16.09
CA SER A 355 -14.71 -5.48 -15.14
C SER A 355 -15.96 -4.85 -15.78
N MET A 356 -15.80 -3.94 -16.76
CA MET A 356 -16.93 -3.40 -17.51
C MET A 356 -17.64 -4.47 -18.36
N LYS A 357 -16.90 -5.47 -18.87
CA LYS A 357 -17.46 -6.60 -19.65
C LYS A 357 -18.07 -7.67 -18.73
N ASN A 358 -17.51 -7.87 -17.57
CA ASN A 358 -18.00 -8.83 -16.56
C ASN A 358 -18.01 -8.15 -15.21
N LYS A 359 -19.18 -7.74 -14.71
CA LYS A 359 -19.34 -7.05 -13.43
C LYS A 359 -19.08 -7.96 -12.22
N GLU A 360 -19.20 -9.28 -12.41
CA GLU A 360 -18.94 -10.29 -11.37
C GLU A 360 -17.53 -10.86 -11.44
N LEU A 361 -16.64 -10.23 -12.21
CA LEU A 361 -15.26 -10.67 -12.39
C LEU A 361 -14.55 -10.80 -11.02
N LYS A 362 -14.01 -11.98 -10.75
CA LYS A 362 -13.22 -12.30 -9.55
C LYS A 362 -11.74 -12.42 -9.89
N CYS A 363 -10.89 -12.32 -8.88
CA CYS A 363 -9.45 -12.49 -9.09
C CYS A 363 -9.11 -13.93 -9.52
N THR A 364 -9.86 -14.91 -9.06
CA THR A 364 -9.75 -16.32 -9.47
C THR A 364 -10.08 -16.58 -10.94
N ASP A 365 -10.83 -15.66 -11.61
CA ASP A 365 -11.14 -15.75 -13.04
C ASP A 365 -10.01 -15.23 -13.94
N LEU A 366 -8.97 -14.65 -13.34
CA LEU A 366 -7.84 -14.13 -14.07
C LEU A 366 -6.83 -15.24 -14.36
N ASN A 367 -6.34 -15.28 -15.60
CA ASN A 367 -5.33 -16.26 -15.95
C ASN A 367 -3.97 -15.86 -15.37
N GLU A 368 -3.30 -16.75 -14.66
CA GLU A 368 -1.97 -16.53 -14.10
C GLU A 368 -0.92 -16.12 -15.15
N LYS A 369 -1.07 -16.61 -16.38
CA LYS A 369 -0.18 -16.24 -17.52
C LYS A 369 -0.29 -14.75 -17.91
N ASP A 370 -1.37 -14.08 -17.50
CA ASP A 370 -1.57 -12.65 -17.73
C ASP A 370 -0.85 -11.78 -16.67
N PHE A 371 -0.29 -12.40 -15.61
CA PHE A 371 0.52 -11.70 -14.62
C PHE A 371 1.99 -11.72 -15.03
N GLN A 372 2.58 -10.54 -15.09
CA GLN A 372 4.00 -10.40 -15.40
C GLN A 372 4.84 -10.77 -14.19
N LYS A 373 5.92 -11.48 -14.46
CA LYS A 373 7.05 -11.69 -13.55
C LYS A 373 8.26 -11.01 -14.19
N ILE A 374 8.58 -9.83 -13.70
CA ILE A 374 9.62 -8.96 -14.23
C ILE A 374 10.86 -9.07 -13.35
#